data_3f15ebdcc0463b645676aae25375904d
#
_entry.id   3f15ebdcc0463b645676aae25375904d
#
_cell.length_a   1.000
_cell.length_b   1.000
_cell.length_c   1.000
_cell.angle_alpha   90.00
_cell.angle_beta   90.00
_cell.angle_gamma   90.00
#
_symmetry.space_group_name_H-M   'P 1'
#
loop_
_entity.id
_entity.type
_entity.pdbx_description
1 polymer ?
#
loop_
_entity_poly.entity_id
_entity_poly.type
_entity_poly.pdbx_seq_one_letter_code
_entity_poly.pdbx_strand_id
1 'polypeptide(L)'
;MSYFRLNLILKGKLTVSCLLMLSAMSLNAQGEAKQIGDFKESISLNEHLRGTKRTLQYRPDGDELVCVNGKNRYTRALYGSHSPFRVETSDRPVFAFYNNGCGGNISFKVILRDGTELPLDRTGHCESRYSAGKRTYYLTDPSWGKGELCISVLALADMDGAIWRFSPSNIPKGAILCRII
;
A
#
# COMPACT_ATOMS: atom_id res chain seq x y z
N MET A 1 -33.47 -1.37 -17.10
CA MET A 1 -33.07 -0.02 -16.73
C MET A 1 -34.30 0.72 -16.25
N SER A 2 -34.44 0.90 -14.96
CA SER A 2 -35.58 1.64 -14.38
C SER A 2 -35.00 2.64 -13.38
N TYR A 3 -35.10 3.92 -13.70
CA TYR A 3 -34.72 5.02 -12.84
C TYR A 3 -35.89 5.33 -11.90
N PHE A 4 -35.71 5.14 -10.61
CA PHE A 4 -36.63 5.66 -9.60
C PHE A 4 -36.29 7.12 -9.34
N ARG A 5 -37.16 8.04 -9.79
CA ARG A 5 -37.19 9.43 -9.33
C ARG A 5 -38.00 9.50 -8.04
N LEU A 6 -37.35 9.74 -6.94
CA LEU A 6 -38.01 10.04 -5.67
C LEU A 6 -38.26 11.57 -5.63
N ASN A 7 -39.49 11.99 -5.90
CA ASN A 7 -39.92 13.37 -5.66
C ASN A 7 -40.28 13.50 -4.17
N LEU A 8 -39.36 14.05 -3.39
CA LEU A 8 -39.65 14.41 -1.99
C LEU A 8 -40.08 15.88 -1.93
N ILE A 9 -41.39 16.12 -1.88
CA ILE A 9 -41.94 17.44 -1.51
C ILE A 9 -42.08 17.42 0.03
N LEU A 10 -41.08 17.92 0.74
CA LEU A 10 -41.15 18.17 2.18
C LEU A 10 -41.29 19.67 2.43
N LYS A 11 -42.41 20.06 3.07
CA LYS A 11 -42.70 21.43 3.47
C LYS A 11 -41.64 21.96 4.44
N GLY A 12 -41.16 23.14 4.18
CA GLY A 12 -40.01 23.92 4.64
C GLY A 12 -39.59 23.98 6.13
N LYS A 13 -40.11 23.17 7.05
CA LYS A 13 -39.64 23.15 8.45
C LYS A 13 -38.78 21.93 8.80
N LEU A 14 -38.86 20.83 8.04
CA LEU A 14 -38.08 19.63 8.30
C LEU A 14 -36.70 19.67 7.62
N THR A 15 -36.56 20.46 6.56
CA THR A 15 -35.29 20.57 5.81
C THR A 15 -34.20 21.32 6.56
N VAL A 16 -34.53 22.30 7.40
CA VAL A 16 -33.54 23.07 8.18
C VAL A 16 -32.97 22.23 9.31
N SER A 17 -33.76 21.39 9.97
CA SER A 17 -33.27 20.50 11.03
C SER A 17 -32.39 19.37 10.50
N CYS A 18 -32.69 18.82 9.32
CA CYS A 18 -31.84 17.80 8.68
C CYS A 18 -30.53 18.39 8.17
N LEU A 19 -30.54 19.64 7.66
CA LEU A 19 -29.31 20.30 7.19
C LEU A 19 -28.37 20.65 8.37
N LEU A 20 -28.94 21.03 9.51
CA LEU A 20 -28.16 21.30 10.74
C LEU A 20 -27.56 20.01 11.34
N MET A 21 -28.27 18.89 11.26
CA MET A 21 -27.73 17.59 11.71
C MET A 21 -26.62 17.08 10.78
N LEU A 22 -26.74 17.25 9.46
CA LEU A 22 -25.67 16.88 8.52
C LEU A 22 -24.43 17.79 8.68
N SER A 23 -24.61 19.07 8.95
CA SER A 23 -23.49 19.99 9.19
C SER A 23 -22.80 19.70 10.54
N ALA A 24 -23.53 19.27 11.57
CA ALA A 24 -22.94 18.86 12.84
C ALA A 24 -22.16 17.52 12.72
N MET A 25 -22.65 16.58 11.92
CA MET A 25 -21.90 15.33 11.63
C MET A 25 -20.63 15.58 10.82
N SER A 26 -20.68 16.50 9.86
CA SER A 26 -19.48 16.84 9.07
C SER A 26 -18.43 17.62 9.88
N LEU A 27 -18.86 18.45 10.84
CA LEU A 27 -17.96 19.13 11.77
C LEU A 27 -17.28 18.16 12.75
N ASN A 28 -18.00 17.14 13.24
CA ASN A 28 -17.41 16.12 14.09
C ASN A 28 -16.43 15.23 13.32
N ALA A 29 -16.75 14.86 12.07
CA ALA A 29 -15.83 14.08 11.23
C ALA A 29 -14.55 14.86 10.89
N GLN A 30 -14.64 16.18 10.67
CA GLN A 30 -13.46 17.02 10.47
C GLN A 30 -12.65 17.22 11.76
N GLY A 31 -13.30 17.26 12.94
CA GLY A 31 -12.63 17.32 14.23
C GLY A 31 -11.85 16.04 14.54
N GLU A 32 -12.44 14.87 14.28
CA GLU A 32 -11.77 13.58 14.44
C GLU A 32 -10.61 13.39 13.44
N ALA A 33 -10.78 13.78 12.20
CA ALA A 33 -9.71 13.72 11.21
C ALA A 33 -8.54 14.66 11.55
N LYS A 34 -8.80 15.80 12.17
CA LYS A 34 -7.77 16.73 12.64
C LYS A 34 -7.02 16.18 13.86
N GLN A 35 -7.72 15.50 14.79
CA GLN A 35 -7.09 14.80 15.91
C GLN A 35 -6.19 13.66 15.44
N ILE A 36 -6.60 12.90 14.40
CA ILE A 36 -5.76 11.84 13.82
C ILE A 36 -4.53 12.44 13.13
N GLY A 37 -4.62 13.63 12.55
CA GLY A 37 -3.49 14.36 11.96
C GLY A 37 -2.45 14.85 12.97
N ASP A 38 -2.88 15.25 14.17
CA ASP A 38 -2.01 15.69 15.26
C ASP A 38 -1.34 14.52 16.01
N PHE A 39 -1.64 13.27 15.64
CA PHE A 39 -1.02 12.06 16.16
C PHE A 39 0.47 11.91 15.78
N LYS A 40 1.04 12.89 15.09
CA LYS A 40 2.45 12.88 14.66
C LYS A 40 3.46 12.89 15.80
N GLU A 41 3.11 13.34 16.98
CA GLU A 41 4.07 13.54 18.08
C GLU A 41 3.89 12.61 19.27
N SER A 42 2.75 11.98 19.46
CA SER A 42 2.44 11.27 20.69
C SER A 42 2.65 9.76 20.65
N ILE A 43 2.90 9.18 19.51
CA ILE A 43 3.25 7.76 19.45
C ILE A 43 4.76 7.60 19.29
N SER A 44 5.51 7.98 20.27
CA SER A 44 6.67 7.20 20.64
C SER A 44 6.14 5.83 21.06
N LEU A 45 5.92 4.94 20.09
CA LEU A 45 5.51 3.57 20.37
C LEU A 45 6.54 2.97 21.28
N ASN A 46 6.21 3.08 22.54
CA ASN A 46 6.72 2.42 23.70
C ASN A 46 8.12 1.82 23.55
N GLU A 47 9.06 2.52 24.09
CA GLU A 47 10.34 1.97 24.51
C GLU A 47 10.19 0.64 25.27
N HIS A 48 9.00 0.33 25.79
CA HIS A 48 8.66 -0.90 26.51
C HIS A 48 8.60 -2.16 25.63
N LEU A 49 8.38 -2.05 24.34
CA LEU A 49 8.27 -3.21 23.47
C LEU A 49 9.58 -3.56 22.76
N ARG A 50 10.73 -3.43 23.36
CA ARG A 50 12.07 -3.88 22.93
C ARG A 50 13.19 -2.84 23.06
N GLY A 51 13.01 -1.76 23.82
CA GLY A 51 14.08 -0.78 24.07
C GLY A 51 14.52 0.02 22.85
N THR A 52 13.76 0.02 21.74
CA THR A 52 14.10 0.78 20.54
C THR A 52 13.02 1.79 20.19
N LYS A 53 13.40 3.05 20.11
CA LYS A 53 12.54 4.13 19.62
C LYS A 53 12.15 3.84 18.18
N ARG A 54 10.85 3.69 17.91
CA ARG A 54 10.31 3.46 16.57
C ARG A 54 9.71 4.74 16.04
N THR A 55 10.10 5.15 14.85
CA THR A 55 9.47 6.24 14.12
C THR A 55 8.42 5.70 13.17
N LEU A 56 7.29 6.39 13.06
CA LEU A 56 6.27 6.09 12.07
C LEU A 56 6.82 6.40 10.68
N GLN A 57 6.87 5.38 9.81
CA GLN A 57 7.39 5.52 8.45
C GLN A 57 6.30 5.69 7.40
N TYR A 58 5.05 5.36 7.75
CA TYR A 58 3.90 5.49 6.88
C TYR A 58 3.17 6.79 7.14
N ARG A 59 2.78 7.45 6.07
CA ARG A 59 1.93 8.65 6.10
C ARG A 59 0.71 8.42 5.21
N PRO A 60 -0.46 8.95 5.57
CA PRO A 60 -1.62 8.95 4.68
C PRO A 60 -1.38 9.89 3.49
N ASP A 61 -1.88 9.48 2.33
CA ASP A 61 -1.90 10.26 1.09
C ASP A 61 -3.18 9.86 0.33
N GLY A 62 -4.25 10.66 0.50
CA GLY A 62 -5.59 10.27 0.09
C GLY A 62 -6.03 8.96 0.75
N ASP A 63 -6.46 8.01 -0.06
CA ASP A 63 -6.90 6.67 0.38
C ASP A 63 -5.75 5.66 0.53
N GLU A 64 -4.52 6.11 0.41
CA GLU A 64 -3.33 5.26 0.46
C GLU A 64 -2.47 5.56 1.69
N LEU A 65 -1.72 4.56 2.14
CA LEU A 65 -0.63 4.71 3.10
C LEU A 65 0.70 4.60 2.37
N VAL A 66 1.49 5.66 2.44
CA VAL A 66 2.76 5.80 1.71
C VAL A 66 3.94 5.67 2.64
N CYS A 67 4.96 4.91 2.21
CA CYS A 67 6.26 4.82 2.86
C CYS A 67 7.36 4.98 1.81
N VAL A 68 8.29 5.89 2.06
CA VAL A 68 9.43 6.14 1.19
C VAL A 68 10.70 5.57 1.83
N ASN A 69 11.46 4.81 1.05
CA ASN A 69 12.72 4.20 1.47
C ASN A 69 12.64 3.44 2.80
N GLY A 70 11.61 2.59 2.90
CA GLY A 70 11.40 1.74 4.07
C GLY A 70 12.58 0.80 4.36
N LYS A 71 12.58 0.20 5.56
CA LYS A 71 13.67 -0.64 6.08
C LYS A 71 13.47 -2.13 5.82
N ASN A 72 12.74 -2.48 4.76
CA ASN A 72 12.43 -3.86 4.36
C ASN A 72 11.73 -4.67 5.47
N ARG A 73 10.69 -4.10 6.06
CA ARG A 73 9.88 -4.76 7.08
C ARG A 73 8.53 -5.16 6.53
N TYR A 74 8.09 -6.39 6.81
CA TYR A 74 6.74 -6.83 6.51
C TYR A 74 5.74 -6.02 7.33
N THR A 75 4.82 -5.35 6.66
CA THR A 75 3.92 -4.38 7.28
C THR A 75 2.47 -4.55 6.89
N ARG A 76 2.18 -5.27 5.82
CA ARG A 76 0.82 -5.50 5.33
C ARG A 76 0.69 -6.90 4.74
N ALA A 77 -0.41 -7.57 5.09
CA ALA A 77 -0.83 -8.80 4.46
C ALA A 77 -1.97 -8.53 3.47
N LEU A 78 -1.93 -9.18 2.32
CA LEU A 78 -2.97 -9.16 1.30
C LEU A 78 -3.70 -10.50 1.38
N TYR A 79 -5.00 -10.43 1.56
CA TYR A 79 -5.91 -11.58 1.60
C TYR A 79 -6.81 -11.54 0.36
N GLY A 80 -7.03 -12.67 -0.25
CA GLY A 80 -7.90 -12.79 -1.42
C GLY A 80 -9.19 -13.53 -1.11
N SER A 81 -9.08 -14.82 -0.86
CA SER A 81 -10.18 -15.73 -0.61
C SER A 81 -10.49 -15.90 0.88
N HIS A 82 -11.46 -16.75 1.21
CA HIS A 82 -11.76 -17.16 2.59
C HIS A 82 -10.76 -18.20 3.14
N SER A 83 -9.76 -18.58 2.37
CA SER A 83 -8.70 -19.50 2.80
C SER A 83 -7.69 -18.78 3.72
N PRO A 84 -6.85 -19.52 4.44
CA PRO A 84 -5.77 -18.94 5.23
C PRO A 84 -4.61 -18.39 4.38
N PHE A 85 -4.69 -18.50 3.05
CA PHE A 85 -3.67 -17.96 2.16
C PHE A 85 -3.55 -16.45 2.29
N ARG A 86 -2.33 -15.97 2.41
CA ARG A 86 -2.03 -14.54 2.38
C ARG A 86 -0.66 -14.28 1.77
N VAL A 87 -0.51 -13.11 1.19
CA VAL A 87 0.78 -12.56 0.79
C VAL A 87 1.15 -11.43 1.73
N GLU A 88 2.21 -11.62 2.49
CA GLU A 88 2.78 -10.58 3.31
C GLU A 88 3.70 -9.70 2.49
N THR A 89 3.51 -8.39 2.57
CA THR A 89 4.26 -7.43 1.78
C THR A 89 5.14 -6.57 2.69
N SER A 90 6.39 -6.44 2.30
CA SER A 90 7.34 -5.56 2.97
C SER A 90 7.17 -4.10 2.51
N ASP A 91 7.79 -3.17 3.22
CA ASP A 91 7.90 -1.76 2.79
C ASP A 91 8.91 -1.54 1.66
N ARG A 92 9.61 -2.60 1.24
CA ARG A 92 10.35 -2.75 -0.02
C ARG A 92 9.86 -4.02 -0.75
N PRO A 93 10.10 -4.22 -2.04
CA PRO A 93 9.48 -5.30 -2.81
C PRO A 93 10.06 -6.68 -2.50
N VAL A 94 9.86 -7.12 -1.28
CA VAL A 94 10.06 -8.49 -0.80
C VAL A 94 8.73 -8.99 -0.26
N PHE A 95 8.41 -10.23 -0.55
CA PHE A 95 7.13 -10.85 -0.26
C PHE A 95 7.34 -12.17 0.45
N ALA A 96 6.43 -12.48 1.37
CA ALA A 96 6.28 -13.81 1.92
C ALA A 96 4.86 -14.29 1.65
N PHE A 97 4.69 -15.58 1.37
CA PHE A 97 3.38 -16.18 1.29
C PHE A 97 3.22 -17.23 2.37
N TYR A 98 1.99 -17.40 2.80
CA TYR A 98 1.62 -18.40 3.78
C TYR A 98 0.36 -19.11 3.34
N ASN A 99 0.35 -20.43 3.46
CA ASN A 99 -0.82 -21.27 3.24
C ASN A 99 -0.75 -22.50 4.15
N ASN A 100 -1.65 -22.61 5.15
CA ASN A 100 -1.82 -23.78 6.02
C ASN A 100 -0.52 -24.35 6.61
N GLY A 101 0.32 -23.49 7.20
CA GLY A 101 1.58 -23.91 7.81
C GLY A 101 2.75 -24.04 6.83
N CYS A 102 2.50 -23.94 5.53
CA CYS A 102 3.53 -23.84 4.50
C CYS A 102 3.74 -22.38 4.12
N GLY A 103 4.97 -21.99 3.87
CA GLY A 103 5.30 -20.62 3.46
C GLY A 103 6.61 -20.55 2.71
N GLY A 104 6.87 -19.39 2.12
CA GLY A 104 8.10 -19.11 1.40
C GLY A 104 8.25 -17.63 1.13
N ASN A 105 9.45 -17.24 0.69
CA ASN A 105 9.75 -15.87 0.31
C ASN A 105 9.88 -15.76 -1.21
N ILE A 106 9.44 -14.63 -1.73
CA ILE A 106 9.63 -14.26 -3.13
C ILE A 106 10.25 -12.87 -3.16
N SER A 107 11.32 -12.73 -3.91
CA SER A 107 11.94 -11.46 -4.24
C SER A 107 12.28 -11.40 -5.72
N PHE A 108 12.68 -10.23 -6.18
CA PHE A 108 12.99 -10.02 -7.59
C PHE A 108 14.27 -9.22 -7.73
N LYS A 109 14.98 -9.45 -8.85
CA LYS A 109 16.14 -8.66 -9.26
C LYS A 109 16.04 -8.28 -10.73
N VAL A 110 16.65 -7.19 -11.09
CA VAL A 110 16.91 -6.82 -12.48
C VAL A 110 18.36 -7.12 -12.79
N ILE A 111 18.61 -7.76 -13.91
CA ILE A 111 19.95 -7.98 -14.47
C ILE A 111 20.07 -7.05 -15.68
N LEU A 112 21.03 -6.15 -15.64
CA LEU A 112 21.33 -5.25 -16.75
C LEU A 112 22.16 -5.95 -17.82
N ARG A 113 22.27 -5.33 -19.00
CA ARG A 113 23.00 -5.93 -20.14
C ARG A 113 24.49 -6.15 -19.87
N ASP A 114 25.07 -5.39 -19.00
CA ASP A 114 26.48 -5.52 -18.57
C ASP A 114 26.70 -6.62 -17.51
N GLY A 115 25.63 -7.33 -17.13
CA GLY A 115 25.65 -8.35 -16.09
C GLY A 115 25.45 -7.83 -14.68
N THR A 116 25.29 -6.53 -14.48
CA THR A 116 25.02 -5.95 -13.16
C THR A 116 23.68 -6.47 -12.62
N GLU A 117 23.70 -7.06 -11.44
CA GLU A 117 22.50 -7.55 -10.75
C GLU A 117 22.06 -6.55 -9.69
N LEU A 118 20.80 -6.12 -9.75
CA LEU A 118 20.18 -5.24 -8.79
C LEU A 118 18.96 -5.89 -8.16
N PRO A 119 19.03 -6.35 -6.90
CA PRO A 119 17.85 -6.76 -6.14
C PRO A 119 16.90 -5.56 -5.97
N LEU A 120 15.60 -5.78 -6.21
CA LEU A 120 14.62 -4.68 -6.21
C LEU A 120 14.40 -4.06 -4.84
N ASP A 121 14.65 -4.80 -3.77
CA ASP A 121 14.63 -4.28 -2.40
C ASP A 121 15.83 -3.38 -2.06
N ARG A 122 16.84 -3.33 -2.94
CA ARG A 122 18.07 -2.52 -2.77
C ARG A 122 18.16 -1.35 -3.73
N THR A 123 17.11 -1.07 -4.50
CA THR A 123 17.05 0.10 -5.38
C THR A 123 17.28 1.40 -4.59
N GLY A 124 17.90 2.39 -5.22
CA GLY A 124 18.25 3.67 -4.60
C GLY A 124 17.05 4.44 -4.06
N HIS A 125 15.90 4.31 -4.74
CA HIS A 125 14.62 4.86 -4.27
C HIS A 125 13.50 3.83 -4.37
N CYS A 126 12.68 3.77 -3.33
CA CYS A 126 11.48 2.95 -3.29
C CYS A 126 10.36 3.70 -2.58
N GLU A 127 9.33 4.07 -3.29
CA GLU A 127 8.08 4.53 -2.71
C GLU A 127 7.09 3.37 -2.72
N SER A 128 6.61 2.96 -1.56
CA SER A 128 5.62 1.91 -1.43
C SER A 128 4.28 2.49 -0.97
N ARG A 129 3.21 2.13 -1.67
CA ARG A 129 1.84 2.56 -1.44
C ARG A 129 0.96 1.36 -1.11
N TYR A 130 0.16 1.48 -0.08
CA TYR A 130 -0.83 0.49 0.30
C TYR A 130 -2.22 1.11 0.20
N SER A 131 -3.08 0.49 -0.56
CA SER A 131 -4.53 0.67 -0.54
C SER A 131 -5.20 -0.66 -0.19
N ALA A 132 -6.49 -0.66 0.14
CA ALA A 132 -7.20 -1.87 0.54
C ALA A 132 -7.02 -2.99 -0.51
N GLY A 133 -6.42 -4.11 -0.10
CA GLY A 133 -6.18 -5.29 -0.94
C GLY A 133 -5.04 -5.16 -1.96
N LYS A 134 -4.35 -4.02 -2.07
CA LYS A 134 -3.29 -3.80 -3.06
C LYS A 134 -2.03 -3.17 -2.46
N ARG A 135 -0.88 -3.62 -2.91
CA ARG A 135 0.41 -2.98 -2.64
C ARG A 135 1.05 -2.56 -3.95
N THR A 136 1.53 -1.32 -4.01
CA THR A 136 2.24 -0.79 -5.18
C THR A 136 3.59 -0.24 -4.75
N TYR A 137 4.60 -0.47 -5.58
CA TYR A 137 5.96 0.05 -5.40
C TYR A 137 6.37 0.82 -6.64
N TYR A 138 6.95 2.00 -6.44
CA TYR A 138 7.61 2.79 -7.48
C TYR A 138 9.09 2.82 -7.17
N LEU A 139 9.88 2.27 -8.08
CA LEU A 139 11.31 2.03 -7.91
C LEU A 139 12.08 2.84 -8.93
N THR A 140 13.11 3.55 -8.48
CA THR A 140 14.12 4.14 -9.35
C THR A 140 15.51 3.83 -8.81
N ASP A 141 16.47 3.74 -9.73
CA ASP A 141 17.87 3.47 -9.38
C ASP A 141 18.80 4.24 -10.31
N PRO A 142 19.93 4.77 -9.80
CA PRO A 142 20.92 5.46 -10.64
C PRO A 142 21.41 4.64 -11.84
N SER A 143 21.50 3.32 -11.70
CA SER A 143 21.90 2.42 -12.79
C SER A 143 20.90 2.35 -13.95
N TRP A 144 19.67 2.79 -13.72
CA TRP A 144 18.61 2.85 -14.74
C TRP A 144 18.50 4.25 -15.39
N GLY A 145 19.31 5.23 -14.95
CA GLY A 145 19.22 6.61 -15.41
C GLY A 145 17.85 7.22 -15.07
N LYS A 146 17.02 7.47 -16.08
CA LYS A 146 15.62 7.95 -15.92
C LYS A 146 14.60 6.83 -15.88
N GLY A 147 15.04 5.58 -15.71
CA GLY A 147 14.18 4.41 -15.66
C GLY A 147 13.39 4.31 -14.36
N GLU A 148 12.15 3.84 -14.46
CA GLU A 148 11.27 3.55 -13.34
C GLU A 148 10.64 2.16 -13.52
N LEU A 149 10.46 1.45 -12.42
CA LEU A 149 9.71 0.19 -12.38
C LEU A 149 8.58 0.31 -11.37
N CYS A 150 7.34 0.21 -11.86
CA CYS A 150 6.18 0.08 -10.99
C CYS A 150 5.83 -1.40 -10.81
N ILE A 151 5.62 -1.82 -9.56
CA ILE A 151 5.20 -3.18 -9.20
C ILE A 151 3.88 -3.08 -8.44
N SER A 152 2.83 -3.74 -8.91
CA SER A 152 1.58 -3.88 -8.18
C SER A 152 1.35 -5.33 -7.79
N VAL A 153 0.88 -5.55 -6.57
CA VAL A 153 0.63 -6.87 -5.99
C VAL A 153 -0.80 -6.96 -5.47
N LEU A 154 -1.47 -8.04 -5.81
CA LEU A 154 -2.83 -8.38 -5.40
C LEU A 154 -2.88 -9.86 -5.01
N ALA A 155 -3.60 -10.20 -3.94
CA ALA A 155 -4.01 -11.58 -3.71
C ALA A 155 -5.22 -11.91 -4.60
N LEU A 156 -5.32 -13.16 -5.07
CA LEU A 156 -6.45 -13.63 -5.87
C LEU A 156 -7.67 -13.86 -4.97
N ALA A 157 -8.85 -13.51 -5.47
CA ALA A 157 -10.09 -13.61 -4.71
C ALA A 157 -10.71 -15.02 -4.71
N ASP A 158 -10.44 -15.79 -5.73
CA ASP A 158 -11.12 -17.06 -6.04
C ASP A 158 -10.21 -18.30 -5.91
N MET A 159 -8.93 -18.09 -5.63
CA MET A 159 -7.96 -19.18 -5.42
C MET A 159 -6.80 -18.73 -4.54
N ASP A 160 -6.08 -19.70 -3.97
CA ASP A 160 -4.87 -19.45 -3.20
C ASP A 160 -3.72 -19.04 -4.12
N GLY A 161 -3.49 -17.74 -4.22
CA GLY A 161 -2.49 -17.19 -5.12
C GLY A 161 -2.40 -15.68 -5.09
N ALA A 162 -1.43 -15.14 -5.82
CA ALA A 162 -1.25 -13.71 -5.98
C ALA A 162 -0.73 -13.36 -7.37
N ILE A 163 -0.96 -12.12 -7.77
CA ILE A 163 -0.50 -11.57 -9.04
C ILE A 163 0.48 -10.43 -8.76
N TRP A 164 1.62 -10.47 -9.44
CA TRP A 164 2.57 -9.36 -9.54
C TRP A 164 2.52 -8.79 -10.94
N ARG A 165 2.16 -7.52 -11.06
CA ARG A 165 2.23 -6.78 -12.32
C ARG A 165 3.45 -5.88 -12.31
N PHE A 166 4.30 -6.02 -13.31
CA PHE A 166 5.48 -5.19 -13.52
C PHE A 166 5.23 -4.25 -14.71
N SER A 167 5.45 -2.98 -14.50
CA SER A 167 5.27 -1.93 -15.51
C SER A 167 6.56 -1.10 -15.59
N PRO A 168 7.52 -1.47 -16.45
CA PRO A 168 8.74 -0.71 -16.64
C PRO A 168 8.52 0.51 -17.52
N SER A 169 9.20 1.61 -17.20
CA SER A 169 9.28 2.82 -18.01
C SER A 169 10.74 3.23 -18.12
N ASN A 170 11.22 3.45 -19.34
CA ASN A 170 12.60 3.88 -19.63
C ASN A 170 13.72 3.02 -18.99
N ILE A 171 13.43 1.79 -18.64
CA ILE A 171 14.44 0.84 -18.17
C ILE A 171 15.44 0.54 -19.32
N PRO A 172 16.74 0.39 -19.06
CA PRO A 172 17.73 0.10 -20.09
C PRO A 172 17.33 -1.11 -20.93
N LYS A 173 17.47 -1.01 -22.26
CA LYS A 173 17.15 -2.08 -23.21
C LYS A 173 17.98 -3.31 -22.91
N GLY A 174 17.35 -4.48 -22.93
CA GLY A 174 18.00 -5.77 -22.68
C GLY A 174 18.14 -6.11 -21.20
N ALA A 175 17.55 -5.31 -20.29
CA ALA A 175 17.43 -5.70 -18.89
C ALA A 175 16.46 -6.90 -18.74
N ILE A 176 16.79 -7.79 -17.81
CA ILE A 176 16.02 -9.02 -17.54
C ILE A 176 15.51 -8.96 -16.11
N LEU A 177 14.21 -9.18 -15.93
CA LEU A 177 13.61 -9.35 -14.61
C LEU A 177 13.66 -10.82 -14.18
N CYS A 178 14.29 -11.09 -13.05
CA CYS A 178 14.40 -12.43 -12.49
C CYS A 178 13.68 -12.54 -11.17
N ARG A 179 12.99 -13.67 -10.95
CA ARG A 179 12.43 -14.06 -9.65
C ARG A 179 13.49 -14.83 -8.86
N ILE A 180 13.52 -14.60 -7.55
CA ILE A 180 14.30 -15.31 -6.55
C ILE A 180 13.32 -15.96 -5.57
N ILE A 181 13.46 -17.26 -5.35
CA ILE A 181 12.65 -18.05 -4.41
C ILE A 181 13.58 -18.60 -3.34
#